data_2676bba352b222d070a1b73b642b7508
#
_entry.id   2676bba352b222d070a1b73b642b7508
#
_cell.length_a   1.000
_cell.length_b   1.000
_cell.length_c   1.000
_cell.angle_alpha   90.00
_cell.angle_beta   90.00
_cell.angle_gamma   90.00
#
_symmetry.space_group_name_H-M   'P 1'
#
loop_
_entity.id
_entity.type
_entity.pdbx_description
1 polymer ?
#
loop_
_entity_poly.entity_id
_entity_poly.type
_entity_poly.pdbx_seq_one_letter_code
_entity_poly.pdbx_strand_id
1 'polypeptide(L)'
;IRTFKLMKIRKIIDKRIHEIEFLKIAQLEKKLINNISNLDILIFDSNIVKNTLIKKLLKKFPKRCFVIKGHEKIKNIHNYSSIIEKIIKLGVQRKTIIYSFGGGTLGDLSGFLASTILRGVEHVMIPTSLLAMVDSSIGGKTGINSKFGKNLIGTFYLPKKVFICSDFLISLPKREIACGYAEIIKYSLINS
;
A
#
# COMPACT_ATOMS: atom_id res chain seq x y z
N ILE A 1 26.23 5.09 17.90
CA ILE A 1 25.03 5.23 17.02
C ILE A 1 25.24 4.27 15.88
N ARG A 2 24.62 3.06 15.92
CA ARG A 2 24.72 2.10 14.81
C ARG A 2 24.00 2.71 13.61
N THR A 3 24.75 2.97 12.54
CA THR A 3 24.22 3.38 11.24
C THR A 3 23.27 2.29 10.74
N PHE A 4 22.00 2.60 10.62
CA PHE A 4 21.02 1.65 10.09
C PHE A 4 21.33 1.45 8.61
N LYS A 5 22.01 0.33 8.30
CA LYS A 5 22.34 -0.03 6.92
C LYS A 5 21.03 -0.20 6.16
N LEU A 6 20.87 0.54 5.07
CA LEU A 6 19.66 0.46 4.23
C LEU A 6 19.49 -1.01 3.80
N MET A 7 18.48 -1.68 4.35
CA MET A 7 18.20 -3.06 3.95
C MET A 7 17.26 -3.02 2.75
N LYS A 8 17.70 -3.63 1.67
CA LYS A 8 16.93 -3.72 0.42
C LYS A 8 16.91 -5.16 -0.04
N ILE A 9 15.74 -5.68 -0.33
CA ILE A 9 15.50 -6.99 -0.92
C ILE A 9 14.99 -6.76 -2.33
N ARG A 10 15.58 -7.45 -3.30
CA ARG A 10 15.19 -7.40 -4.71
C ARG A 10 14.99 -8.80 -5.24
N LYS A 11 13.83 -9.05 -5.84
CA LYS A 11 13.52 -10.32 -6.52
C LYS A 11 12.97 -10.04 -7.91
N ILE A 12 13.23 -10.97 -8.83
CA ILE A 12 12.61 -10.98 -10.16
C ILE A 12 11.54 -12.08 -10.13
N ILE A 13 10.29 -11.69 -10.37
CA ILE A 13 9.14 -12.58 -10.43
C ILE A 13 8.41 -12.24 -11.73
N ASP A 14 8.11 -13.24 -12.57
CA ASP A 14 7.46 -13.06 -13.87
C ASP A 14 8.10 -11.97 -14.74
N LYS A 15 9.43 -11.96 -14.81
CA LYS A 15 10.27 -11.00 -15.54
C LYS A 15 10.16 -9.55 -15.05
N ARG A 16 9.51 -9.30 -13.89
CA ARG A 16 9.40 -7.98 -13.26
C ARG A 16 10.25 -7.89 -12.01
N ILE A 17 10.79 -6.71 -11.78
CA ILE A 17 11.58 -6.42 -10.59
C ILE A 17 10.64 -5.96 -9.48
N HIS A 18 10.72 -6.66 -8.34
CA HIS A 18 10.02 -6.32 -7.10
C HIS A 18 11.04 -5.96 -6.05
N GLU A 19 10.83 -4.81 -5.39
CA GLU A 19 11.79 -4.29 -4.41
C GLU A 19 11.10 -4.03 -3.08
N ILE A 20 11.70 -4.50 -1.99
CA ILE A 20 11.31 -4.17 -0.62
C ILE A 20 12.45 -3.37 0.00
N GLU A 21 12.16 -2.17 0.47
CA GLU A 21 13.14 -1.31 1.11
C GLU A 21 12.68 -0.94 2.52
N PHE A 22 13.59 -1.09 3.49
CA PHE A 22 13.38 -0.69 4.88
C PHE A 22 13.95 0.72 5.08
N LEU A 23 13.10 1.66 5.48
CA LEU A 23 13.42 3.08 5.54
C LEU A 23 13.01 3.69 6.88
N LYS A 24 13.77 4.67 7.35
CA LYS A 24 13.31 5.62 8.37
C LYS A 24 12.41 6.68 7.72
N ILE A 25 11.53 7.32 8.52
CA ILE A 25 10.54 8.27 8.00
C ILE A 25 11.18 9.40 7.18
N ALA A 26 12.33 9.93 7.59
CA ALA A 26 13.02 10.98 6.86
C ALA A 26 13.55 10.51 5.49
N GLN A 27 14.03 9.26 5.39
CA GLN A 27 14.47 8.66 4.13
C GLN A 27 13.30 8.41 3.20
N LEU A 28 12.18 7.91 3.75
CA LEU A 28 10.93 7.70 3.03
C LEU A 28 10.40 9.02 2.48
N GLU A 29 10.36 10.08 3.31
CA GLU A 29 9.92 11.42 2.91
C GLU A 29 10.72 11.94 1.72
N LYS A 30 12.06 11.93 1.83
CA LYS A 30 12.96 12.36 0.74
C LYS A 30 12.71 11.58 -0.55
N LYS A 31 12.56 10.26 -0.43
CA LYS A 31 12.33 9.39 -1.58
C LYS A 31 10.98 9.66 -2.25
N LEU A 32 9.89 9.81 -1.49
CA LEU A 32 8.56 10.08 -2.01
C LEU A 32 8.47 11.47 -2.65
N ILE A 33 9.00 12.50 -2.00
CA ILE A 33 8.97 13.88 -2.52
C ILE A 33 9.70 13.99 -3.86
N ASN A 34 10.76 13.22 -4.07
CA ASN A 34 11.56 13.27 -5.30
C ASN A 34 11.01 12.39 -6.43
N ASN A 35 10.23 11.35 -6.11
CA ASN A 35 9.78 10.38 -7.11
C ASN A 35 8.31 10.52 -7.50
N ILE A 36 7.45 11.06 -6.62
CA ILE A 36 6.02 11.24 -6.93
C ILE A 36 5.85 12.41 -7.91
N SER A 37 5.15 12.13 -8.99
CA SER A 37 4.80 13.09 -10.04
C SER A 37 3.34 13.57 -9.94
N ASN A 38 2.99 14.61 -10.70
CA ASN A 38 1.62 15.09 -10.83
C ASN A 38 0.70 14.14 -11.64
N LEU A 39 1.24 13.04 -12.16
CA LEU A 39 0.47 11.99 -12.85
C LEU A 39 0.05 10.86 -11.89
N ASP A 40 0.73 10.75 -10.76
CA ASP A 40 0.56 9.64 -9.84
C ASP A 40 -0.68 9.83 -8.95
N ILE A 41 -1.18 8.73 -8.43
CA ILE A 41 -2.34 8.68 -7.54
C ILE A 41 -1.86 8.24 -6.16
N LEU A 42 -2.28 8.95 -5.13
CA LEU A 42 -1.95 8.66 -3.74
C LEU A 42 -3.22 8.27 -2.99
N ILE A 43 -3.23 7.08 -2.41
CA ILE A 43 -4.37 6.57 -1.64
C ILE A 43 -3.93 6.39 -0.18
N PHE A 44 -4.58 7.09 0.74
CA PHE A 44 -4.23 7.12 2.15
C PHE A 44 -5.35 6.52 3.01
N ASP A 45 -4.96 5.73 4.01
CA ASP A 45 -5.86 5.41 5.10
C ASP A 45 -6.14 6.68 5.94
N SER A 46 -7.41 6.93 6.25
CA SER A 46 -7.81 8.08 7.07
C SER A 46 -7.15 8.09 8.45
N ASN A 47 -6.76 6.94 8.98
CA ASN A 47 -6.13 6.83 10.31
C ASN A 47 -4.73 7.47 10.36
N ILE A 48 -4.06 7.61 9.22
CA ILE A 48 -2.69 8.16 9.16
C ILE A 48 -2.61 9.60 8.69
N VAL A 49 -3.73 10.26 8.39
CA VAL A 49 -3.73 11.65 7.85
C VAL A 49 -3.15 12.70 8.81
N LYS A 50 -3.06 12.37 10.10
CA LYS A 50 -2.42 13.23 11.11
C LYS A 50 -0.88 13.18 11.05
N ASN A 51 -0.30 12.18 10.39
CA ASN A 51 1.15 12.04 10.24
C ASN A 51 1.72 13.21 9.42
N THR A 52 2.86 13.74 9.84
CA THR A 52 3.49 14.92 9.23
C THR A 52 3.85 14.72 7.77
N LEU A 53 4.40 13.55 7.40
CA LEU A 53 4.71 13.20 6.02
C LEU A 53 3.43 13.19 5.16
N ILE A 54 2.36 12.56 5.66
CA ILE A 54 1.09 12.48 4.92
C ILE A 54 0.48 13.86 4.70
N LYS A 55 0.51 14.73 5.72
CA LYS A 55 0.05 16.15 5.58
C LYS A 55 0.83 16.89 4.49
N LYS A 56 2.15 16.69 4.40
CA LYS A 56 2.98 17.29 3.33
C LYS A 56 2.56 16.80 1.95
N LEU A 57 2.32 15.49 1.79
CA LEU A 57 1.89 14.91 0.52
C LEU A 57 0.49 15.39 0.11
N LEU A 58 -0.47 15.43 1.04
CA LEU A 58 -1.81 15.96 0.82
C LEU A 58 -1.77 17.43 0.35
N LYS A 59 -0.91 18.25 0.96
CA LYS A 59 -0.72 19.64 0.57
C LYS A 59 -0.06 19.79 -0.81
N LYS A 60 0.91 18.92 -1.13
CA LYS A 60 1.67 18.99 -2.38
C LYS A 60 0.86 18.48 -3.59
N PHE A 61 0.01 17.47 -3.40
CA PHE A 61 -0.73 16.81 -4.49
C PHE A 61 -2.25 16.76 -4.24
N PRO A 62 -2.93 17.90 -3.92
CA PRO A 62 -4.31 17.89 -3.40
C PRO A 62 -5.32 17.24 -4.35
N LYS A 63 -5.12 17.36 -5.66
CA LYS A 63 -6.02 16.80 -6.69
C LYS A 63 -5.77 15.32 -6.99
N ARG A 64 -4.69 14.74 -6.46
CA ARG A 64 -4.25 13.35 -6.72
C ARG A 64 -4.36 12.44 -5.51
N CYS A 65 -4.84 12.99 -4.37
CA CYS A 65 -4.93 12.28 -3.12
C CYS A 65 -6.36 11.80 -2.84
N PHE A 66 -6.48 10.54 -2.46
CA PHE A 66 -7.72 9.91 -2.01
C PHE A 66 -7.53 9.48 -0.55
N VAL A 67 -8.34 10.02 0.34
CA VAL A 67 -8.36 9.60 1.75
C VAL A 67 -9.54 8.66 1.93
N ILE A 68 -9.26 7.44 2.35
CA ILE A 68 -10.24 6.35 2.46
C ILE A 68 -10.17 5.77 3.87
N LYS A 69 -11.31 5.47 4.49
CA LYS A 69 -11.34 4.77 5.77
C LYS A 69 -11.03 3.29 5.52
N GLY A 70 -9.83 2.87 5.92
CA GLY A 70 -9.28 1.53 5.67
C GLY A 70 -9.90 0.45 6.56
N HIS A 71 -11.19 0.17 6.40
CA HIS A 71 -11.85 -0.97 7.04
C HIS A 71 -12.47 -1.91 6.00
N GLU A 72 -12.73 -3.16 6.38
CA GLU A 72 -13.14 -4.23 5.47
C GLU A 72 -14.36 -3.88 4.60
N LYS A 73 -15.30 -3.08 5.12
CA LYS A 73 -16.51 -2.66 4.38
C LYS A 73 -16.21 -1.82 3.13
N ILE A 74 -15.00 -1.24 3.00
CA ILE A 74 -14.63 -0.48 1.80
C ILE A 74 -14.38 -1.39 0.59
N LYS A 75 -14.00 -2.65 0.83
CA LYS A 75 -13.67 -3.65 -0.20
C LYS A 75 -14.94 -4.23 -0.83
N ASN A 76 -15.68 -3.46 -1.57
CA ASN A 76 -16.86 -3.90 -2.33
C ASN A 76 -16.91 -3.25 -3.71
N ILE A 77 -17.73 -3.82 -4.60
CA ILE A 77 -17.82 -3.40 -6.00
C ILE A 77 -18.26 -1.95 -6.17
N HIS A 78 -19.16 -1.44 -5.32
CA HIS A 78 -19.66 -0.06 -5.41
C HIS A 78 -18.58 0.95 -5.09
N ASN A 79 -17.84 0.75 -4.00
CA ASN A 79 -16.73 1.61 -3.62
C ASN A 79 -15.60 1.53 -4.64
N TYR A 80 -15.28 0.32 -5.09
CA TYR A 80 -14.28 0.11 -6.14
C TYR A 80 -14.65 0.89 -7.41
N SER A 81 -15.89 0.73 -7.92
CA SER A 81 -16.37 1.44 -9.11
C SER A 81 -16.31 2.96 -8.92
N SER A 82 -16.77 3.46 -7.78
CA SER A 82 -16.72 4.90 -7.48
C SER A 82 -15.30 5.46 -7.46
N ILE A 83 -14.35 4.72 -6.91
CA ILE A 83 -12.95 5.17 -6.79
C ILE A 83 -12.27 5.12 -8.16
N ILE A 84 -12.44 4.03 -8.92
CA ILE A 84 -11.78 3.87 -10.21
C ILE A 84 -12.24 4.94 -11.21
N GLU A 85 -13.53 5.27 -11.25
CA GLU A 85 -14.07 6.32 -12.10
C GLU A 85 -13.49 7.70 -11.76
N LYS A 86 -13.37 8.01 -10.45
CA LYS A 86 -12.73 9.25 -10.00
C LYS A 86 -11.25 9.32 -10.43
N ILE A 87 -10.54 8.20 -10.33
CA ILE A 87 -9.13 8.11 -10.74
C ILE A 87 -8.99 8.30 -12.25
N ILE A 88 -9.82 7.63 -13.04
CA ILE A 88 -9.81 7.74 -14.52
C ILE A 88 -10.11 9.18 -14.96
N LYS A 89 -11.07 9.84 -14.32
CA LYS A 89 -11.43 11.25 -14.59
C LYS A 89 -10.24 12.21 -14.41
N LEU A 90 -9.25 11.86 -13.59
CA LEU A 90 -8.04 12.68 -13.42
C LEU A 90 -7.04 12.56 -14.58
N GLY A 91 -7.31 11.76 -15.61
CA GLY A 91 -6.44 11.60 -16.77
C GLY A 91 -5.19 10.75 -16.45
N VAL A 92 -5.41 9.51 -15.98
CA VAL A 92 -4.34 8.55 -15.75
C VAL A 92 -3.72 8.05 -17.06
N GLN A 93 -2.44 7.72 -17.01
CA GLN A 93 -1.64 7.24 -18.14
C GLN A 93 -0.97 5.91 -17.77
N ARG A 94 -0.44 5.17 -18.74
CA ARG A 94 0.28 3.91 -18.49
C ARG A 94 1.49 4.05 -17.56
N LYS A 95 2.09 5.24 -17.50
CA LYS A 95 3.20 5.57 -16.60
C LYS A 95 2.77 6.06 -15.22
N THR A 96 1.47 6.22 -14.97
CA THR A 96 0.92 6.56 -13.65
C THR A 96 1.29 5.47 -12.66
N ILE A 97 1.71 5.88 -11.46
CA ILE A 97 1.95 4.99 -10.33
C ILE A 97 0.85 5.21 -9.29
N ILE A 98 0.30 4.13 -8.76
CA ILE A 98 -0.59 4.20 -7.60
C ILE A 98 0.25 3.95 -6.35
N TYR A 99 0.33 4.94 -5.47
CA TYR A 99 0.93 4.83 -4.15
C TYR A 99 -0.15 4.58 -3.10
N SER A 100 -0.05 3.51 -2.33
CA SER A 100 -0.99 3.21 -1.25
C SER A 100 -0.32 3.25 0.11
N PHE A 101 -0.93 4.00 1.05
CA PHE A 101 -0.45 4.20 2.41
C PHE A 101 -1.51 3.68 3.38
N GLY A 102 -1.36 2.45 3.90
CA GLY A 102 -2.36 1.86 4.78
C GLY A 102 -2.07 0.43 5.19
N GLY A 103 -3.05 -0.18 5.85
CA GLY A 103 -3.05 -1.59 6.19
C GLY A 103 -3.41 -2.50 5.00
N GLY A 104 -3.53 -3.80 5.26
CA GLY A 104 -3.82 -4.83 4.23
C GLY A 104 -5.08 -4.55 3.42
N THR A 105 -6.17 -4.14 4.07
CA THR A 105 -7.44 -3.81 3.41
C THR A 105 -7.29 -2.74 2.32
N LEU A 106 -6.53 -1.68 2.62
CA LEU A 106 -6.27 -0.63 1.64
C LEU A 106 -5.30 -1.09 0.57
N GLY A 107 -4.30 -1.89 0.94
CA GLY A 107 -3.35 -2.49 0.00
C GLY A 107 -4.05 -3.39 -1.03
N ASP A 108 -4.95 -4.26 -0.58
CA ASP A 108 -5.75 -5.15 -1.45
C ASP A 108 -6.59 -4.34 -2.45
N LEU A 109 -7.31 -3.33 -1.96
CA LEU A 109 -8.14 -2.47 -2.81
C LEU A 109 -7.29 -1.68 -3.81
N SER A 110 -6.20 -1.06 -3.34
CA SER A 110 -5.33 -0.23 -4.19
C SER A 110 -4.57 -1.05 -5.22
N GLY A 111 -4.12 -2.25 -4.85
CA GLY A 111 -3.48 -3.18 -5.76
C GLY A 111 -4.45 -3.67 -6.83
N PHE A 112 -5.72 -3.92 -6.47
CA PHE A 112 -6.75 -4.29 -7.43
C PHE A 112 -7.09 -3.12 -8.39
N LEU A 113 -7.18 -1.89 -7.89
CA LEU A 113 -7.29 -0.69 -8.74
C LEU A 113 -6.11 -0.59 -9.70
N ALA A 114 -4.88 -0.77 -9.21
CA ALA A 114 -3.68 -0.72 -10.05
C ALA A 114 -3.67 -1.80 -11.12
N SER A 115 -4.14 -3.03 -10.81
CA SER A 115 -4.17 -4.15 -11.75
C SER A 115 -5.15 -3.97 -12.90
N THR A 116 -6.21 -3.19 -12.70
CA THR A 116 -7.33 -3.06 -13.64
C THR A 116 -7.30 -1.76 -14.46
N ILE A 117 -6.83 -0.65 -13.89
CA ILE A 117 -6.67 0.61 -14.59
C ILE A 117 -5.72 0.43 -15.77
N LEU A 118 -6.17 0.77 -16.99
CA LEU A 118 -5.42 0.66 -18.25
C LEU A 118 -4.81 -0.75 -18.48
N ARG A 119 -5.40 -1.80 -17.91
CA ARG A 119 -4.92 -3.20 -17.89
C ARG A 119 -3.63 -3.39 -17.10
N GLY A 120 -3.36 -2.51 -16.16
CA GLY A 120 -2.25 -2.55 -15.22
C GLY A 120 -1.39 -1.30 -15.26
N VAL A 121 -1.31 -0.60 -14.11
CA VAL A 121 -0.37 0.49 -13.85
C VAL A 121 0.50 0.12 -12.65
N GLU A 122 1.67 0.74 -12.52
CA GLU A 122 2.57 0.41 -11.41
C GLU A 122 1.94 0.69 -10.04
N HIS A 123 2.20 -0.20 -9.08
CA HIS A 123 1.77 -0.07 -7.69
C HIS A 123 3.00 0.04 -6.78
N VAL A 124 2.98 1.00 -5.87
CA VAL A 124 3.96 1.15 -4.79
C VAL A 124 3.20 1.13 -3.46
N MET A 125 3.58 0.22 -2.58
CA MET A 125 2.91 0.05 -1.30
C MET A 125 3.75 0.58 -0.15
N ILE A 126 3.13 1.36 0.72
CA ILE A 126 3.67 1.83 1.99
C ILE A 126 2.79 1.28 3.11
N PRO A 127 3.08 0.05 3.60
CA PRO A 127 2.28 -0.56 4.65
C PRO A 127 2.44 0.21 5.97
N THR A 128 1.33 0.46 6.65
CA THR A 128 1.29 1.22 7.92
C THR A 128 0.79 0.42 9.11
N SER A 129 0.47 -0.87 8.92
CA SER A 129 0.21 -1.83 10.00
C SER A 129 1.26 -2.95 10.00
N LEU A 130 1.52 -3.55 11.17
CA LEU A 130 2.51 -4.62 11.29
C LEU A 130 2.13 -5.81 10.40
N LEU A 131 0.86 -6.23 10.40
CA LEU A 131 0.37 -7.32 9.55
C LEU A 131 0.64 -7.04 8.06
N ALA A 132 0.41 -5.80 7.60
CA ALA A 132 0.70 -5.46 6.22
C ALA A 132 2.20 -5.46 5.91
N MET A 133 3.05 -5.07 6.85
CA MET A 133 4.51 -5.07 6.67
C MET A 133 5.10 -6.47 6.54
N VAL A 134 4.51 -7.47 7.24
CA VAL A 134 5.07 -8.83 7.30
C VAL A 134 4.40 -9.83 6.36
N ASP A 135 3.20 -9.51 5.86
CA ASP A 135 2.40 -10.43 5.04
C ASP A 135 1.78 -9.77 3.81
N SER A 136 0.69 -9.01 3.98
CA SER A 136 -0.19 -8.67 2.86
C SER A 136 0.43 -7.75 1.81
N SER A 137 1.48 -6.98 2.12
CA SER A 137 2.18 -6.15 1.13
C SER A 137 3.11 -6.93 0.20
N ILE A 138 3.38 -8.22 0.50
CA ILE A 138 4.44 -8.99 -0.17
C ILE A 138 3.86 -10.04 -1.12
N GLY A 139 2.70 -10.62 -0.77
CA GLY A 139 2.12 -11.76 -1.50
C GLY A 139 1.44 -11.42 -2.82
N GLY A 140 1.23 -10.14 -3.13
CA GLY A 140 0.58 -9.68 -4.36
C GLY A 140 -0.90 -10.05 -4.48
N LYS A 141 -1.53 -10.57 -3.43
CA LYS A 141 -2.97 -10.80 -3.39
C LYS A 141 -3.68 -9.47 -3.33
N THR A 142 -4.56 -9.20 -4.29
CA THR A 142 -5.32 -7.96 -4.36
C THR A 142 -6.77 -8.27 -4.69
N GLY A 143 -7.71 -7.49 -4.16
CA GLY A 143 -9.11 -7.79 -4.44
C GLY A 143 -10.10 -7.08 -3.55
N ILE A 144 -11.37 -7.38 -3.84
CA ILE A 144 -12.54 -6.88 -3.14
C ILE A 144 -13.48 -8.03 -2.77
N ASN A 145 -14.42 -7.73 -1.90
CA ASN A 145 -15.43 -8.68 -1.44
C ASN A 145 -16.64 -8.68 -2.39
N SER A 146 -17.27 -9.82 -2.51
CA SER A 146 -18.59 -9.96 -3.11
C SER A 146 -19.66 -10.14 -2.04
N LYS A 147 -20.93 -10.15 -2.42
CA LYS A 147 -22.04 -10.50 -1.51
C LYS A 147 -21.98 -11.96 -1.03
N PHE A 148 -21.20 -12.80 -1.68
CA PHE A 148 -21.06 -14.23 -1.37
C PHE A 148 -19.85 -14.56 -0.49
N GLY A 149 -18.92 -13.61 -0.30
CA GLY A 149 -17.74 -13.82 0.55
C GLY A 149 -16.64 -12.79 0.34
N LYS A 150 -15.64 -12.91 1.22
CA LYS A 150 -14.45 -12.03 1.19
C LYS A 150 -13.48 -12.45 0.09
N ASN A 151 -12.85 -11.45 -0.54
CA ASN A 151 -11.72 -11.61 -1.48
C ASN A 151 -12.03 -12.50 -2.70
N LEU A 152 -13.30 -12.62 -3.10
CA LEU A 152 -13.69 -13.47 -4.24
C LEU A 152 -13.50 -12.79 -5.60
N ILE A 153 -13.25 -11.50 -5.62
CA ILE A 153 -13.00 -10.72 -6.85
C ILE A 153 -11.62 -10.08 -6.71
N GLY A 154 -10.66 -10.50 -7.53
CA GLY A 154 -9.31 -9.99 -7.39
C GLY A 154 -8.33 -10.54 -8.41
N THR A 155 -7.08 -10.16 -8.22
CA THR A 155 -5.94 -10.58 -9.05
C THR A 155 -4.71 -10.79 -8.18
N PHE A 156 -3.74 -11.56 -8.71
CA PHE A 156 -2.38 -11.53 -8.19
C PHE A 156 -1.62 -10.39 -8.88
N TYR A 157 -1.37 -9.32 -8.14
CA TYR A 157 -0.69 -8.13 -8.66
C TYR A 157 0.35 -7.63 -7.69
N LEU A 158 1.60 -8.05 -7.91
CA LEU A 158 2.72 -7.69 -7.06
C LEU A 158 3.05 -6.19 -7.18
N PRO A 159 3.22 -5.48 -6.07
CA PRO A 159 3.70 -4.10 -6.11
C PRO A 159 5.13 -4.07 -6.67
N LYS A 160 5.44 -3.07 -7.48
CA LYS A 160 6.80 -2.82 -7.97
C LYS A 160 7.77 -2.54 -6.81
N LYS A 161 7.29 -1.80 -5.80
CA LYS A 161 8.05 -1.47 -4.59
C LYS A 161 7.17 -1.53 -3.36
N VAL A 162 7.78 -1.98 -2.27
CA VAL A 162 7.22 -1.89 -0.92
C VAL A 162 8.21 -1.08 -0.07
N PHE A 163 7.75 0.02 0.51
CA PHE A 163 8.54 0.83 1.44
C PHE A 163 8.10 0.56 2.86
N ILE A 164 8.84 -0.25 3.60
CA ILE A 164 8.58 -0.59 5.00
C ILE A 164 9.21 0.49 5.89
N CYS A 165 8.38 1.19 6.64
CA CYS A 165 8.79 2.22 7.60
C CYS A 165 8.16 1.93 8.96
N SER A 166 8.97 1.42 9.89
CA SER A 166 8.50 1.03 11.23
C SER A 166 7.99 2.23 12.06
N ASP A 167 8.35 3.46 11.69
CA ASP A 167 7.89 4.66 12.39
C ASP A 167 6.34 4.81 12.36
N PHE A 168 5.65 4.20 11.38
CA PHE A 168 4.18 4.16 11.36
C PHE A 168 3.60 3.31 12.50
N LEU A 169 4.35 2.35 13.05
CA LEU A 169 3.88 1.47 14.12
C LEU A 169 3.74 2.20 15.46
N ILE A 170 4.41 3.35 15.63
CA ILE A 170 4.37 4.13 16.89
C ILE A 170 2.92 4.53 17.24
N SER A 171 2.10 4.82 16.24
CA SER A 171 0.70 5.23 16.42
C SER A 171 -0.30 4.08 16.24
N LEU A 172 0.18 2.85 16.00
CA LEU A 172 -0.69 1.72 15.73
C LEU A 172 -1.30 1.18 17.05
N PRO A 173 -2.61 0.92 17.13
CA PRO A 173 -3.25 0.33 18.31
C PRO A 173 -2.63 -1.01 18.68
N LYS A 174 -2.56 -1.32 19.99
CA LYS A 174 -1.98 -2.58 20.51
C LYS A 174 -2.61 -3.82 19.87
N ARG A 175 -3.92 -3.81 19.62
CA ARG A 175 -4.62 -4.91 18.96
C ARG A 175 -4.07 -5.18 17.56
N GLU A 176 -3.82 -4.14 16.78
CA GLU A 176 -3.27 -4.26 15.41
C GLU A 176 -1.81 -4.73 15.43
N ILE A 177 -1.05 -4.33 16.44
CA ILE A 177 0.30 -4.88 16.69
C ILE A 177 0.22 -6.38 16.97
N ALA A 178 -0.71 -6.81 17.86
CA ALA A 178 -0.89 -8.23 18.19
C ALA A 178 -1.29 -9.07 16.97
N CYS A 179 -2.15 -8.54 16.08
CA CYS A 179 -2.49 -9.21 14.82
C CYS A 179 -1.26 -9.47 13.94
N GLY A 180 -0.35 -8.51 13.83
CA GLY A 180 0.89 -8.69 13.08
C GLY A 180 1.84 -9.71 13.73
N TYR A 181 1.94 -9.72 15.05
CA TYR A 181 2.74 -10.72 15.77
C TYR A 181 2.20 -12.14 15.58
N ALA A 182 0.88 -12.33 15.55
CA ALA A 182 0.29 -13.64 15.28
C ALA A 182 0.75 -14.21 13.93
N GLU A 183 0.86 -13.37 12.92
CA GLU A 183 1.35 -13.77 11.61
C GLU A 183 2.86 -14.09 11.61
N ILE A 184 3.66 -13.32 12.34
CA ILE A 184 5.10 -13.61 12.52
C ILE A 184 5.29 -14.97 13.18
N ILE A 185 4.53 -15.27 14.25
CA ILE A 185 4.57 -16.56 14.94
C ILE A 185 4.16 -17.69 13.98
N LYS A 186 3.08 -17.50 13.22
CA LYS A 186 2.65 -18.47 12.20
C LYS A 186 3.78 -18.81 11.25
N TYR A 187 4.48 -17.83 10.70
CA TYR A 187 5.60 -18.07 9.79
C TYR A 187 6.78 -18.79 10.46
N SER A 188 7.07 -18.49 11.71
CA SER A 188 8.15 -19.18 12.44
C SER A 188 7.82 -20.66 12.67
N LEU A 189 6.55 -21.02 12.86
CA LEU A 189 6.10 -22.40 13.06
C LEU A 189 6.04 -23.21 11.76
N ILE A 190 5.79 -22.58 10.62
CA ILE A 190 5.70 -23.26 9.32
C ILE A 190 7.08 -23.52 8.73
N ASN A 191 8.07 -22.70 9.06
CA ASN A 191 9.44 -22.74 8.48
C ASN A 191 10.45 -23.52 9.36
N SER A 192 10.00 -24.22 10.39
CA SER A 192 10.81 -25.04 11.28
C SER A 192 10.86 -26.53 10.84
#